data_23110c94b8074aa6f600ad5e0a03b0eb
#
_entry.id   23110c94b8074aa6f600ad5e0a03b0eb
#
_cell.length_a   1.000
_cell.length_b   1.000
_cell.length_c   1.000
_cell.angle_alpha   90.00
_cell.angle_beta   90.00
_cell.angle_gamma   90.00
#
_symmetry.space_group_name_H-M   'P 1'
#
loop_
_entity.id
_entity.type
_entity.pdbx_description
1 polymer ?
#
loop_
_entity_poly.entity_id
_entity_poly.type
_entity_poly.pdbx_seq_one_letter_code
_entity_poly.pdbx_strand_id
1 'polypeptide(L)'
;MRKNIFNFNYGQSGFTLIELLVVVAILGVLAGVAVPNVGKFIGHGKTQSYDTELHNVQTGVMALLVESVAGILDSASSNVSDMDLVTADSGALVLSGYMLGLNADGTVKTGCTYSISQDGGVILQSTP
;
A
#
# COMPACT_ATOMS: atom_id res chain seq x y z
N MET A 1 -12.62 -33.61 63.80
CA MET A 1 -12.36 -33.78 62.33
C MET A 1 -13.45 -33.10 61.57
N ARG A 2 -13.18 -31.91 61.01
CA ARG A 2 -14.14 -31.16 60.17
C ARG A 2 -13.89 -31.56 58.70
N LYS A 3 -14.85 -32.22 58.10
CA LYS A 3 -14.88 -32.49 56.65
C LYS A 3 -15.30 -31.19 55.96
N ASN A 4 -14.37 -30.55 55.27
CA ASN A 4 -14.70 -29.49 54.32
C ASN A 4 -15.33 -30.16 53.08
N ILE A 5 -16.63 -30.05 52.98
CA ILE A 5 -17.36 -30.43 51.77
C ILE A 5 -17.23 -29.23 50.84
N PHE A 6 -16.39 -29.34 49.81
CA PHE A 6 -16.38 -28.41 48.70
C PHE A 6 -17.74 -28.45 48.00
N ASN A 7 -18.58 -27.47 48.27
CA ASN A 7 -19.78 -27.23 47.49
C ASN A 7 -19.37 -26.69 46.10
N PHE A 8 -19.29 -27.57 45.12
CA PHE A 8 -19.29 -27.16 43.74
C PHE A 8 -20.68 -26.62 43.39
N ASN A 9 -20.81 -25.32 43.27
CA ASN A 9 -22.00 -24.65 42.72
C ASN A 9 -22.13 -25.04 41.23
N TYR A 10 -22.93 -26.05 40.94
CA TYR A 10 -23.38 -26.39 39.58
C TYR A 10 -24.49 -25.40 39.15
N GLY A 11 -24.15 -24.12 39.04
CA GLY A 11 -25.03 -23.07 38.58
C GLY A 11 -24.54 -22.37 37.32
N GLN A 12 -23.63 -23.03 36.59
CA GLN A 12 -23.20 -22.52 35.28
C GLN A 12 -24.07 -23.21 34.22
N SER A 13 -25.06 -22.49 33.69
CA SER A 13 -25.74 -22.85 32.46
C SER A 13 -24.71 -22.80 31.32
N GLY A 14 -24.17 -23.96 30.96
CA GLY A 14 -23.28 -24.11 29.82
C GLY A 14 -24.08 -23.94 28.51
N PHE A 15 -23.39 -23.59 27.44
CA PHE A 15 -23.96 -23.61 26.09
C PHE A 15 -24.44 -24.99 25.70
N THR A 16 -25.57 -25.06 25.00
CA THR A 16 -26.04 -26.33 24.43
C THR A 16 -25.21 -26.68 23.19
N LEU A 17 -25.08 -27.96 22.90
CA LEU A 17 -24.36 -28.47 21.75
C LEU A 17 -24.96 -27.91 20.43
N ILE A 18 -26.28 -27.74 20.39
CA ILE A 18 -26.99 -27.21 19.22
C ILE A 18 -26.72 -25.72 19.01
N GLU A 19 -26.59 -24.92 20.08
CA GLU A 19 -26.21 -23.49 19.97
C GLU A 19 -24.83 -23.33 19.34
N LEU A 20 -23.86 -24.14 19.75
CA LEU A 20 -22.52 -24.14 19.19
C LEU A 20 -22.55 -24.57 17.72
N LEU A 21 -23.30 -25.60 17.39
CA LEU A 21 -23.42 -26.14 16.04
C LEU A 21 -24.03 -25.13 15.08
N VAL A 22 -25.08 -24.40 15.49
CA VAL A 22 -25.72 -23.34 14.68
C VAL A 22 -24.75 -22.19 14.43
N VAL A 23 -24.01 -21.75 15.44
CA VAL A 23 -23.02 -20.67 15.30
C VAL A 23 -21.92 -21.05 14.30
N VAL A 24 -21.37 -22.26 14.41
CA VAL A 24 -20.33 -22.75 13.49
C VAL A 24 -20.88 -22.89 12.07
N ALA A 25 -22.12 -23.34 11.90
CA ALA A 25 -22.76 -23.43 10.58
C ALA A 25 -22.91 -22.05 9.92
N ILE A 26 -23.36 -21.05 10.66
CA ILE A 26 -23.51 -19.67 10.15
C ILE A 26 -22.13 -19.08 9.79
N LEU A 27 -21.15 -19.25 10.66
CA LEU A 27 -19.77 -18.80 10.39
C LEU A 27 -19.18 -19.48 9.15
N GLY A 28 -19.44 -20.77 8.95
CA GLY A 28 -18.99 -21.50 7.77
C GLY A 28 -19.57 -20.96 6.46
N VAL A 29 -20.87 -20.64 6.45
CA VAL A 29 -21.54 -20.02 5.28
C VAL A 29 -20.97 -18.64 5.01
N LEU A 30 -20.81 -17.80 6.03
CA LEU A 30 -20.26 -16.45 5.89
C LEU A 30 -18.80 -16.48 5.41
N ALA A 31 -17.99 -17.40 5.93
CA ALA A 31 -16.61 -17.59 5.50
C ALA A 31 -16.53 -17.99 4.02
N GLY A 32 -17.42 -18.85 3.55
CA GLY A 32 -17.48 -19.28 2.14
C GLY A 32 -17.74 -18.15 1.16
N VAL A 33 -18.47 -17.11 1.59
CA VAL A 33 -18.76 -15.91 0.77
C VAL A 33 -17.66 -14.84 0.92
N ALA A 34 -17.10 -14.69 2.12
CA ALA A 34 -16.14 -13.62 2.42
C ALA A 34 -14.77 -13.86 1.78
N VAL A 35 -14.26 -15.10 1.84
CA VAL A 35 -12.89 -15.42 1.40
C VAL A 35 -12.60 -15.06 -0.06
N PRO A 36 -13.44 -15.42 -1.07
CA PRO A 36 -13.17 -15.06 -2.46
C PRO A 36 -13.24 -13.55 -2.72
N ASN A 37 -14.05 -12.79 -1.98
CA ASN A 37 -14.18 -11.35 -2.13
C ASN A 37 -12.98 -10.58 -1.57
N VAL A 38 -12.38 -11.05 -0.48
CA VAL A 38 -11.17 -10.44 0.11
C VAL A 38 -10.00 -10.49 -0.88
N GLY A 39 -9.82 -11.60 -1.62
CA GLY A 39 -8.78 -11.71 -2.64
C GLY A 39 -8.91 -10.69 -3.77
N LYS A 40 -10.13 -10.42 -4.23
CA LYS A 40 -10.41 -9.38 -5.23
C LYS A 40 -10.14 -7.98 -4.68
N PHE A 41 -10.51 -7.71 -3.43
CA PHE A 41 -10.27 -6.43 -2.77
C PHE A 41 -8.77 -6.10 -2.66
N ILE A 42 -7.94 -7.08 -2.33
CA ILE A 42 -6.49 -6.91 -2.24
C ILE A 42 -5.90 -6.60 -3.63
N GLY A 43 -6.36 -7.27 -4.68
CA GLY A 43 -5.93 -7.00 -6.05
C GLY A 43 -6.26 -5.57 -6.49
N HIS A 44 -7.48 -5.10 -6.25
CA HIS A 44 -7.88 -3.72 -6.55
C HIS A 44 -7.10 -2.68 -5.74
N GLY A 45 -6.83 -2.96 -4.46
CA GLY A 45 -6.04 -2.07 -3.60
C GLY A 45 -4.61 -1.86 -4.12
N LYS A 46 -3.96 -2.91 -4.63
CA LYS A 46 -2.64 -2.80 -5.26
C LYS A 46 -2.66 -1.94 -6.52
N THR A 47 -3.62 -2.18 -7.42
CA THR A 47 -3.75 -1.38 -8.65
C THR A 47 -3.97 0.09 -8.33
N GLN A 48 -4.87 0.41 -7.39
CA GLN A 48 -5.08 1.79 -6.95
C GLN A 48 -3.84 2.41 -6.31
N SER A 49 -3.03 1.63 -5.60
CA SER A 49 -1.76 2.10 -5.04
C SER A 49 -0.78 2.48 -6.15
N TYR A 50 -0.67 1.67 -7.21
CA TYR A 50 0.17 1.97 -8.36
C TYR A 50 -0.28 3.23 -9.09
N ASP A 51 -1.58 3.38 -9.35
CA ASP A 51 -2.15 4.56 -10.00
C ASP A 51 -1.92 5.84 -9.18
N THR A 52 -2.09 5.75 -7.86
CA THR A 52 -1.85 6.88 -6.95
C THR A 52 -0.38 7.28 -6.94
N GLU A 53 0.53 6.30 -6.93
CA GLU A 53 1.97 6.56 -6.94
C GLU A 53 2.39 7.18 -8.28
N LEU A 54 1.88 6.68 -9.41
CA LEU A 54 2.12 7.28 -10.73
C LEU A 54 1.68 8.76 -10.77
N HIS A 55 0.51 9.05 -10.21
CA HIS A 55 0.00 10.42 -10.15
C HIS A 55 0.88 11.33 -9.28
N ASN A 56 1.41 10.80 -8.17
CA ASN A 56 2.37 11.51 -7.34
C ASN A 56 3.68 11.80 -8.09
N VAL A 57 4.20 10.84 -8.84
CA VAL A 57 5.41 11.03 -9.67
C VAL A 57 5.16 12.10 -10.73
N GLN A 58 4.04 12.04 -11.43
CA GLN A 58 3.66 13.04 -12.44
C GLN A 58 3.58 14.46 -11.83
N THR A 59 2.93 14.58 -10.69
CA THR A 59 2.78 15.86 -9.99
C THR A 59 4.14 16.37 -9.49
N GLY A 60 4.96 15.48 -8.94
CA GLY A 60 6.30 15.82 -8.47
C GLY A 60 7.21 16.30 -9.59
N VAL A 61 7.21 15.62 -10.74
CA VAL A 61 7.98 16.03 -11.93
C VAL A 61 7.52 17.39 -12.42
N MET A 62 6.22 17.64 -12.50
CA MET A 62 5.70 18.95 -12.90
C MET A 62 6.11 20.06 -11.93
N ALA A 63 6.04 19.80 -10.62
CA ALA A 63 6.45 20.77 -9.60
C ALA A 63 7.95 21.09 -9.71
N LEU A 64 8.78 20.07 -9.88
CA LEU A 64 10.23 20.22 -10.06
C LEU A 64 10.57 21.03 -11.32
N LEU A 65 9.90 20.75 -12.45
CA LEU A 65 10.13 21.47 -13.70
C LEU A 65 9.67 22.93 -13.65
N VAL A 66 8.61 23.23 -12.91
CA VAL A 66 8.13 24.60 -12.71
C VAL A 66 9.14 25.42 -11.90
N GLU A 67 9.82 24.81 -10.95
CA GLU A 67 10.84 25.45 -10.12
C GLU A 67 12.21 25.50 -10.82
N SER A 68 12.48 24.58 -11.73
CA SER A 68 13.72 24.51 -12.50
C SER A 68 13.88 25.74 -13.42
N VAL A 69 15.07 26.29 -13.43
CA VAL A 69 15.45 27.42 -14.32
C VAL A 69 15.45 26.98 -15.79
N ALA A 70 15.89 25.75 -16.07
CA ALA A 70 15.93 25.20 -17.42
C ALA A 70 14.58 24.70 -17.91
N GLY A 71 13.64 24.37 -16.98
CA GLY A 71 12.34 23.77 -17.29
C GLY A 71 12.41 22.34 -17.84
N ILE A 72 13.56 21.70 -17.69
CA ILE A 72 13.81 20.30 -18.10
C ILE A 72 14.62 19.58 -17.04
N LEU A 73 14.55 18.23 -17.05
CA LEU A 73 15.40 17.38 -16.23
C LEU A 73 16.84 17.36 -16.77
N ASP A 74 17.80 17.08 -15.92
CA ASP A 74 19.22 16.95 -16.31
C ASP A 74 19.42 15.83 -17.34
N SER A 75 18.66 14.74 -17.20
CA SER A 75 18.65 13.63 -18.14
C SER A 75 17.31 12.90 -18.13
N ALA A 76 17.00 12.21 -19.22
CA ALA A 76 15.91 11.23 -19.22
C ALA A 76 16.28 10.05 -18.31
N SER A 77 15.32 9.54 -17.56
CA SER A 77 15.49 8.41 -16.65
C SER A 77 14.78 7.17 -17.16
N SER A 78 15.36 6.00 -17.00
CA SER A 78 14.78 4.72 -17.42
C SER A 78 14.80 3.73 -16.28
N ASN A 79 13.64 3.14 -15.99
CA ASN A 79 13.45 2.10 -14.96
C ASN A 79 13.98 2.49 -13.57
N VAL A 80 13.77 3.73 -13.16
CA VAL A 80 14.18 4.22 -11.85
C VAL A 80 13.07 3.99 -10.82
N SER A 81 13.44 3.50 -9.65
CA SER A 81 12.60 3.42 -8.45
C SER A 81 13.05 4.39 -7.36
N ASP A 82 14.26 4.90 -7.49
CA ASP A 82 14.89 5.89 -6.60
C ASP A 82 14.70 7.29 -7.19
N MET A 83 13.90 8.10 -6.52
CA MET A 83 13.54 9.44 -6.97
C MET A 83 14.66 10.46 -6.68
N ASP A 84 15.68 10.10 -5.91
CA ASP A 84 16.90 10.91 -5.71
C ASP A 84 17.77 10.97 -6.98
N LEU A 85 17.59 10.02 -7.90
CA LEU A 85 18.32 9.98 -9.18
C LEU A 85 17.72 10.88 -10.26
N VAL A 86 16.51 11.41 -10.04
CA VAL A 86 15.84 12.29 -10.99
C VAL A 86 16.06 13.74 -10.57
N THR A 87 16.87 14.45 -11.32
CA THR A 87 17.34 15.78 -10.95
C THR A 87 17.11 16.81 -12.06
N ALA A 88 17.14 18.09 -11.68
CA ALA A 88 17.16 19.23 -12.58
C ALA A 88 18.17 20.28 -12.09
N ASP A 89 18.53 21.21 -12.99
CA ASP A 89 19.47 22.30 -12.73
C ASP A 89 20.83 21.82 -12.20
N SER A 90 21.39 20.79 -12.86
CA SER A 90 22.68 20.16 -12.51
C SER A 90 22.70 19.55 -11.09
N GLY A 91 21.58 18.92 -10.70
CA GLY A 91 21.42 18.27 -9.40
C GLY A 91 21.03 19.19 -8.26
N ALA A 92 20.74 20.48 -8.54
CA ALA A 92 20.30 21.42 -7.51
C ALA A 92 18.88 21.12 -7.01
N LEU A 93 18.03 20.58 -7.88
CA LEU A 93 16.68 20.14 -7.58
C LEU A 93 16.57 18.63 -7.74
N VAL A 94 15.96 17.95 -6.77
CA VAL A 94 15.83 16.49 -6.73
C VAL A 94 14.36 16.13 -6.59
N LEU A 95 13.89 15.16 -7.39
CA LEU A 95 12.46 14.81 -7.46
C LEU A 95 11.89 14.33 -6.12
N SER A 96 12.67 13.64 -5.30
CA SER A 96 12.23 13.18 -3.98
C SER A 96 11.76 14.32 -3.07
N GLY A 97 12.31 15.50 -3.21
CA GLY A 97 11.92 16.70 -2.47
C GLY A 97 10.51 17.23 -2.82
N TYR A 98 9.97 16.83 -3.96
CA TYR A 98 8.64 17.23 -4.47
C TYR A 98 7.59 16.12 -4.35
N MET A 99 7.94 15.00 -3.78
CA MET A 99 7.06 13.84 -3.61
C MET A 99 6.82 13.52 -2.15
N LEU A 100 5.64 12.97 -1.88
CA LEU A 100 5.28 12.44 -0.56
C LEU A 100 5.14 10.90 -0.64
N GLY A 101 5.38 10.25 0.50
CA GLY A 101 5.14 8.82 0.63
C GLY A 101 6.26 7.94 0.11
N LEU A 102 7.45 8.46 -0.12
CA LEU A 102 8.65 7.68 -0.42
C LEU A 102 9.18 6.94 0.83
N ASN A 103 10.05 5.98 0.62
CA ASN A 103 10.88 5.40 1.66
C ASN A 103 11.96 6.40 2.11
N ALA A 104 12.63 6.12 3.23
CA ALA A 104 13.68 6.98 3.77
C ALA A 104 14.91 7.11 2.85
N ASP A 105 15.07 6.20 1.91
CA ASP A 105 16.15 6.15 0.91
C ASP A 105 15.76 6.76 -0.45
N GLY A 106 14.62 7.50 -0.51
CA GLY A 106 14.14 8.12 -1.75
C GLY A 106 13.41 7.17 -2.70
N THR A 107 13.32 5.87 -2.39
CA THR A 107 12.67 4.89 -3.26
C THR A 107 11.14 4.90 -3.10
N VAL A 108 10.45 4.50 -4.17
CA VAL A 108 9.00 4.31 -4.15
C VAL A 108 8.61 3.07 -3.34
N LYS A 109 7.43 3.12 -2.68
CA LYS A 109 6.98 2.05 -1.78
C LYS A 109 6.38 0.84 -2.47
N THR A 110 5.85 1.02 -3.66
CA THR A 110 5.15 -0.05 -4.38
C THR A 110 6.08 -1.01 -5.10
N GLY A 111 7.36 -0.65 -5.24
CA GLY A 111 8.35 -1.39 -6.02
C GLY A 111 8.21 -1.19 -7.54
N CYS A 112 7.39 -0.22 -7.96
CA CYS A 112 7.30 0.18 -9.37
C CYS A 112 8.60 0.84 -9.82
N THR A 113 8.80 0.84 -11.13
CA THR A 113 9.87 1.61 -11.77
C THR A 113 9.26 2.60 -12.76
N TYR A 114 9.96 3.71 -12.98
CA TYR A 114 9.49 4.80 -13.82
C TYR A 114 10.51 5.14 -14.88
N SER A 115 10.02 5.40 -16.09
CA SER A 115 10.81 5.96 -17.18
C SER A 115 10.26 7.34 -17.49
N ILE A 116 11.09 8.37 -17.33
CA ILE A 116 10.70 9.77 -17.40
C ILE A 116 11.51 10.41 -18.51
N SER A 117 10.82 11.06 -19.46
CA SER A 117 11.47 11.86 -20.51
C SER A 117 12.08 13.12 -19.91
N GLN A 118 13.12 13.65 -20.55
CA GLN A 118 13.83 14.85 -20.08
C GLN A 118 12.93 16.09 -19.98
N ASP A 119 11.95 16.21 -20.85
CA ASP A 119 10.94 17.27 -20.82
C ASP A 119 9.81 17.03 -19.81
N GLY A 120 9.82 15.86 -19.11
CA GLY A 120 8.76 15.46 -18.18
C GLY A 120 7.42 15.12 -18.84
N GLY A 121 7.33 15.18 -20.17
CA GLY A 121 6.08 14.98 -20.91
C GLY A 121 5.63 13.51 -20.99
N VAL A 122 6.56 12.56 -20.90
CA VAL A 122 6.27 11.13 -20.93
C VAL A 122 6.75 10.49 -19.65
N ILE A 123 5.82 9.90 -18.89
CA ILE A 123 6.13 9.12 -17.69
C ILE A 123 5.46 7.76 -17.84
N LEU A 124 6.28 6.71 -17.95
CA LEU A 124 5.85 5.33 -18.03
C LEU A 124 6.12 4.62 -16.72
N GLN A 125 5.13 3.92 -16.20
CA GLN A 125 5.24 3.09 -15.01
C GLN A 125 5.32 1.62 -15.41
N SER A 126 6.26 0.90 -14.82
CA SER A 126 6.33 -0.56 -14.85
C SER A 126 6.06 -1.11 -13.45
N THR A 127 5.05 -1.95 -13.33
CA THR A 127 4.71 -2.63 -12.07
C THR A 127 5.58 -3.86 -11.86
N PRO A 128 5.85 -4.25 -10.61
CA PRO A 128 6.66 -5.42 -10.29
C PRO A 128 5.98 -6.73 -10.67
#